data_ec8b26e14a50024547e4d5eb08693dac
#
_entry.id   ec8b26e14a50024547e4d5eb08693dac
#
_cell.length_a   1.000
_cell.length_b   1.000
_cell.length_c   1.000
_cell.angle_alpha   90.00
_cell.angle_beta   90.00
_cell.angle_gamma   90.00
#
_symmetry.space_group_name_H-M   'P 1'
#
loop_
_entity.id
_entity.type
_entity.pdbx_description
1 polymer ?
#
loop_
_entity_poly.entity_id
_entity_poly.type
_entity_poly.pdbx_seq_one_letter_code
_entity_poly.pdbx_strand_id
1 'polypeptide(L)'
;GLAEPAAGSLVFERASLPNDTQLGEHVHFIAHQDAIKLYLSVEENLKFWSGFLGGGDVAGAMQAMNLDQLGGYQAQLLSAGQKRRLGLARLALVEKPVWLLDEPTVGLDAASQQLLADMMTRHLQGGGIIIASTHIDLPIKSSDILDFAKIG
;
A
#
# COMPACT_ATOMS: atom_id res chain seq x y z
N GLY A 1 -2.29 12.10 -11.53
CA GLY A 1 -1.49 12.42 -10.50
C GLY A 1 -1.82 13.62 -9.63
N LEU A 2 -1.13 13.71 -8.51
CA LEU A 2 -1.25 14.84 -7.58
C LEU A 2 -0.46 16.06 -8.05
N ALA A 3 0.50 15.87 -8.94
CA ALA A 3 1.31 16.93 -9.55
C ALA A 3 1.57 16.60 -11.02
N GLU A 4 1.74 17.64 -11.81
CA GLU A 4 2.17 17.51 -13.21
C GLU A 4 3.69 17.34 -13.28
N PRO A 5 4.21 16.49 -14.20
CA PRO A 5 5.65 16.38 -14.40
C PRO A 5 6.20 17.70 -14.95
N ALA A 6 7.38 18.13 -14.45
CA ALA A 6 8.05 19.34 -14.94
C ALA A 6 8.49 19.21 -16.42
N ALA A 7 8.72 17.99 -16.88
CA ALA A 7 9.03 17.66 -18.28
C ALA A 7 8.76 16.17 -18.51
N GLY A 8 8.61 15.77 -19.78
CA GLY A 8 8.33 14.39 -20.16
C GLY A 8 6.86 13.98 -20.03
N SER A 9 6.59 12.70 -20.16
CA SER A 9 5.24 12.13 -20.02
C SER A 9 5.28 10.83 -19.24
N LEU A 10 4.20 10.56 -18.50
CA LEU A 10 3.95 9.28 -17.84
C LEU A 10 2.84 8.56 -18.59
N VAL A 11 3.15 7.39 -19.14
CA VAL A 11 2.19 6.55 -19.84
C VAL A 11 2.03 5.26 -19.07
N PHE A 12 0.79 4.89 -18.79
CA PHE A 12 0.45 3.61 -18.18
C PHE A 12 -0.27 2.78 -19.23
N GLU A 13 0.44 1.80 -19.79
CA GLU A 13 -0.11 0.90 -20.80
C GLU A 13 -0.54 -0.42 -20.15
N ARG A 14 -1.82 -0.69 -20.20
CA ARG A 14 -2.38 -2.00 -19.86
C ARG A 14 -3.52 -2.31 -20.82
N ALA A 15 -3.46 -3.47 -21.45
CA ALA A 15 -4.37 -3.90 -22.51
C ALA A 15 -5.86 -3.95 -22.14
N SER A 16 -6.20 -3.87 -20.85
CA SER A 16 -7.57 -3.98 -20.34
C SER A 16 -8.15 -2.68 -19.75
N LEU A 17 -7.44 -1.54 -19.85
CA LEU A 17 -7.94 -0.29 -19.30
C LEU A 17 -8.62 0.56 -20.38
N PRO A 18 -9.79 1.15 -20.11
CA PRO A 18 -10.38 2.16 -20.96
C PRO A 18 -9.44 3.38 -21.09
N ASN A 19 -9.34 3.96 -22.27
CA ASN A 19 -8.45 5.09 -22.59
C ASN A 19 -8.73 6.39 -21.79
N ASP A 20 -9.79 6.43 -20.97
CA ASP A 20 -10.25 7.63 -20.25
C ASP A 20 -10.22 7.46 -18.72
N THR A 21 -9.51 6.47 -18.20
CA THR A 21 -9.45 6.21 -16.76
C THR A 21 -8.35 7.03 -16.10
N GLN A 22 -8.69 7.75 -15.02
CA GLN A 22 -7.70 8.52 -14.27
C GLN A 22 -6.69 7.57 -13.59
N LEU A 23 -5.39 7.85 -13.74
CA LEU A 23 -4.31 7.04 -13.16
C LEU A 23 -4.53 6.71 -11.67
N GLY A 24 -5.07 7.65 -10.89
CA GLY A 24 -5.35 7.46 -9.47
C GLY A 24 -6.34 6.33 -9.14
N GLU A 25 -7.21 5.97 -10.08
CA GLU A 25 -8.14 4.84 -9.90
C GLU A 25 -7.43 3.47 -9.92
N HIS A 26 -6.25 3.41 -10.55
CA HIS A 26 -5.45 2.20 -10.74
C HIS A 26 -4.27 2.09 -9.78
N VAL A 27 -4.11 3.04 -8.87
CA VAL A 27 -2.94 3.14 -8.00
C VAL A 27 -3.36 3.03 -6.54
N HIS A 28 -2.68 2.17 -5.78
CA HIS A 28 -2.59 2.31 -4.34
C HIS A 28 -1.39 3.18 -4.00
N PHE A 29 -1.62 4.21 -3.19
CA PHE A 29 -0.54 5.02 -2.63
C PHE A 29 -0.50 4.87 -1.12
N ILE A 30 0.64 4.40 -0.61
CA ILE A 30 0.97 4.36 0.81
C ILE A 30 2.10 5.35 1.04
N ALA A 31 1.77 6.46 1.65
CA ALA A 31 2.73 7.49 2.05
C ALA A 31 3.45 7.11 3.35
N HIS A 32 4.45 7.90 3.70
CA HIS A 32 5.14 7.77 4.99
C HIS A 32 4.16 7.88 6.18
N GLN A 33 3.16 8.75 6.10
CA GLN A 33 2.08 8.83 7.09
C GLN A 33 0.94 7.87 6.74
N ASP A 34 0.48 7.10 7.72
CA ASP A 34 -0.46 5.98 7.51
C ASP A 34 -1.91 6.38 7.21
N ALA A 35 -2.24 7.68 7.22
CA ALA A 35 -3.61 8.20 6.96
C ALA A 35 -4.71 7.48 7.77
N ILE A 36 -4.45 7.24 9.05
CA ILE A 36 -5.33 6.55 9.99
C ILE A 36 -6.23 7.55 10.73
N LYS A 37 -7.48 7.19 10.91
CA LYS A 37 -8.43 7.91 11.75
C LYS A 37 -8.35 7.39 13.18
N LEU A 38 -7.71 8.13 14.07
CA LEU A 38 -7.32 7.67 15.40
C LEU A 38 -8.50 7.26 16.31
N TYR A 39 -9.65 7.91 16.16
CA TYR A 39 -10.84 7.64 16.97
C TYR A 39 -11.72 6.50 16.43
N LEU A 40 -11.49 6.06 15.21
CA LEU A 40 -12.13 4.88 14.66
C LEU A 40 -11.39 3.61 15.10
N SER A 41 -12.12 2.49 15.20
CA SER A 41 -11.52 1.18 15.42
C SER A 41 -10.71 0.74 14.18
N VAL A 42 -9.93 -0.33 14.31
CA VAL A 42 -9.20 -0.95 13.19
C VAL A 42 -10.16 -1.32 12.07
N GLU A 43 -11.25 -2.01 12.39
CA GLU A 43 -12.25 -2.43 11.42
C GLU A 43 -12.96 -1.23 10.78
N GLU A 44 -13.33 -0.21 11.56
CA GLU A 44 -13.96 1.00 11.05
C GLU A 44 -13.02 1.80 10.12
N ASN A 45 -11.71 1.86 10.41
CA ASN A 45 -10.72 2.44 9.52
C ASN A 45 -10.70 1.72 8.17
N LEU A 46 -10.69 0.40 8.16
CA LEU A 46 -10.69 -0.38 6.92
C LEU A 46 -12.04 -0.26 6.18
N LYS A 47 -13.16 -0.24 6.87
CA LYS A 47 -14.48 0.05 6.28
C LYS A 47 -14.55 1.44 5.64
N PHE A 48 -13.97 2.46 6.30
CA PHE A 48 -13.88 3.80 5.73
C PHE A 48 -13.11 3.78 4.39
N TRP A 49 -11.94 3.14 4.37
CA TRP A 49 -11.13 3.03 3.15
C TRP A 49 -11.79 2.15 2.09
N SER A 50 -12.45 1.06 2.49
CA SER A 50 -13.25 0.22 1.57
C SER A 50 -14.31 1.06 0.87
N GLY A 51 -15.07 1.87 1.61
CA GLY A 51 -16.08 2.78 1.03
C GLY A 51 -15.47 3.80 0.06
N PHE A 52 -14.30 4.36 0.39
CA PHE A 52 -13.59 5.31 -0.46
C PHE A 52 -13.03 4.67 -1.75
N LEU A 53 -12.60 3.41 -1.67
CA LEU A 53 -12.01 2.67 -2.79
C LEU A 53 -13.05 1.96 -3.68
N GLY A 54 -14.32 2.09 -3.36
CA GLY A 54 -15.41 1.47 -4.13
C GLY A 54 -15.76 0.04 -3.73
N GLY A 55 -15.37 -0.38 -2.51
CA GLY A 55 -15.62 -1.70 -1.97
C GLY A 55 -14.37 -2.32 -1.35
N GLY A 56 -14.40 -3.63 -1.10
CA GLY A 56 -13.23 -4.40 -0.67
C GLY A 56 -13.49 -5.38 0.46
N ASP A 57 -12.58 -6.33 0.61
CA ASP A 57 -12.62 -7.37 1.64
C ASP A 57 -11.92 -6.89 2.92
N VAL A 58 -12.70 -6.31 3.84
CA VAL A 58 -12.20 -5.83 5.14
C VAL A 58 -11.64 -6.98 5.99
N ALA A 59 -12.29 -8.14 5.99
CA ALA A 59 -11.84 -9.29 6.77
C ALA A 59 -10.52 -9.83 6.23
N GLY A 60 -10.41 -10.03 4.92
CA GLY A 60 -9.17 -10.44 4.27
C GLY A 60 -8.04 -9.43 4.46
N ALA A 61 -8.33 -8.13 4.44
CA ALA A 61 -7.33 -7.09 4.72
C ALA A 61 -6.83 -7.14 6.17
N MET A 62 -7.70 -7.42 7.14
CA MET A 62 -7.30 -7.61 8.54
C MET A 62 -6.40 -8.84 8.70
N GLN A 63 -6.78 -9.97 8.07
CA GLN A 63 -6.00 -11.21 8.11
C GLN A 63 -4.63 -11.02 7.46
N ALA A 64 -4.56 -10.36 6.31
CA ALA A 64 -3.31 -10.14 5.58
C ALA A 64 -2.22 -9.45 6.42
N MET A 65 -2.61 -8.62 7.39
CA MET A 65 -1.70 -7.89 8.27
C MET A 65 -1.82 -8.31 9.75
N ASN A 66 -2.43 -9.48 10.03
CA ASN A 66 -2.60 -10.04 11.37
C ASN A 66 -3.20 -9.02 12.37
N LEU A 67 -4.37 -8.46 12.00
CA LEU A 67 -5.10 -7.45 12.75
C LEU A 67 -6.44 -7.97 13.33
N ASP A 68 -6.79 -9.24 13.12
CA ASP A 68 -8.10 -9.81 13.46
C ASP A 68 -8.46 -9.59 14.93
N GLN A 69 -7.51 -9.81 15.84
CA GLN A 69 -7.72 -9.66 17.27
C GLN A 69 -7.80 -8.18 17.71
N LEU A 70 -7.49 -7.24 16.82
CA LEU A 70 -7.47 -5.81 17.09
C LEU A 70 -8.67 -5.08 16.47
N GLY A 71 -9.57 -5.78 15.78
CA GLY A 71 -10.65 -5.18 14.98
C GLY A 71 -11.48 -4.15 15.73
N GLY A 72 -11.85 -4.42 16.97
CA GLY A 72 -12.65 -3.53 17.83
C GLY A 72 -11.86 -2.45 18.57
N TYR A 73 -10.52 -2.47 18.54
CA TYR A 73 -9.71 -1.48 19.25
C TYR A 73 -9.61 -0.17 18.46
N GLN A 74 -9.77 0.96 19.16
CA GLN A 74 -9.53 2.26 18.55
C GLN A 74 -8.08 2.41 18.11
N ALA A 75 -7.86 2.98 16.94
CA ALA A 75 -6.52 3.11 16.36
C ALA A 75 -5.57 3.97 17.19
N GLN A 76 -6.07 4.89 18.00
CA GLN A 76 -5.22 5.65 18.94
C GLN A 76 -4.52 4.77 19.98
N LEU A 77 -5.11 3.63 20.35
CA LEU A 77 -4.57 2.69 21.35
C LEU A 77 -3.51 1.73 20.78
N LEU A 78 -3.35 1.70 19.47
CA LEU A 78 -2.40 0.85 18.80
C LEU A 78 -0.96 1.35 18.97
N SER A 79 -0.01 0.41 19.03
CA SER A 79 1.42 0.73 18.89
C SER A 79 1.73 1.31 17.50
N ALA A 80 2.90 1.92 17.34
CA ALA A 80 3.34 2.46 16.04
C ALA A 80 3.36 1.37 14.95
N GLY A 81 3.91 0.19 15.26
CA GLY A 81 3.94 -0.95 14.32
C GLY A 81 2.54 -1.48 13.97
N GLN A 82 1.61 -1.53 14.94
CA GLN A 82 0.22 -1.89 14.66
C GLN A 82 -0.48 -0.86 13.78
N LYS A 83 -0.23 0.44 13.99
CA LYS A 83 -0.72 1.52 13.11
C LYS A 83 -0.15 1.36 11.70
N ARG A 84 1.16 1.10 11.58
CA ARG A 84 1.78 0.86 10.26
C ARG A 84 1.13 -0.32 9.55
N ARG A 85 0.89 -1.45 10.23
CA ARG A 85 0.16 -2.60 9.68
C ARG A 85 -1.26 -2.22 9.23
N LEU A 86 -1.98 -1.42 10.02
CA LEU A 86 -3.32 -0.92 9.63
C LEU A 86 -3.26 -0.06 8.37
N GLY A 87 -2.27 0.83 8.24
CA GLY A 87 -2.05 1.61 7.02
C GLY A 87 -1.80 0.73 5.79
N LEU A 88 -0.96 -0.30 5.94
CA LEU A 88 -0.60 -1.25 4.87
C LEU A 88 -1.75 -2.23 4.52
N ALA A 89 -2.62 -2.57 5.46
CA ALA A 89 -3.77 -3.45 5.22
C ALA A 89 -4.70 -2.92 4.10
N ARG A 90 -4.66 -1.62 3.83
CA ARG A 90 -5.40 -0.99 2.73
C ARG A 90 -5.04 -1.55 1.35
N LEU A 91 -3.82 -2.04 1.18
CA LEU A 91 -3.35 -2.68 -0.07
C LEU A 91 -4.14 -3.97 -0.39
N ALA A 92 -4.67 -4.63 0.64
CA ALA A 92 -5.43 -5.87 0.50
C ALA A 92 -6.95 -5.65 0.38
N LEU A 93 -7.44 -4.40 0.52
CA LEU A 93 -8.89 -4.12 0.41
C LEU A 93 -9.41 -4.34 -1.00
N VAL A 94 -8.72 -3.78 -1.98
CA VAL A 94 -9.13 -3.80 -3.41
C VAL A 94 -7.89 -4.05 -4.26
N GLU A 95 -8.01 -4.88 -5.25
CA GLU A 95 -6.93 -5.09 -6.21
C GLU A 95 -6.75 -3.85 -7.09
N LYS A 96 -5.52 -3.31 -7.10
CA LYS A 96 -5.12 -2.25 -8.02
C LYS A 96 -3.79 -2.61 -8.66
N PRO A 97 -3.64 -2.38 -9.97
CA PRO A 97 -2.46 -2.86 -10.71
C PRO A 97 -1.13 -2.23 -10.29
N VAL A 98 -1.14 -1.04 -9.70
CA VAL A 98 0.09 -0.33 -9.33
C VAL A 98 0.07 0.02 -7.85
N TRP A 99 1.16 -0.31 -7.16
CA TRP A 99 1.42 0.13 -5.79
C TRP A 99 2.57 1.13 -5.77
N LEU A 100 2.32 2.30 -5.22
CA LEU A 100 3.33 3.31 -4.90
C LEU A 100 3.52 3.32 -3.39
N LEU A 101 4.72 2.97 -2.93
CA LEU A 101 5.00 2.77 -1.52
C LEU A 101 6.15 3.67 -1.07
N ASP A 102 5.91 4.47 -0.04
CA ASP A 102 6.93 5.33 0.54
C ASP A 102 7.36 4.74 1.88
N GLU A 103 8.63 4.31 1.97
CA GLU A 103 9.25 3.67 3.13
C GLU A 103 8.37 2.57 3.76
N PRO A 104 7.92 1.56 2.99
CA PRO A 104 6.85 0.65 3.43
C PRO A 104 7.22 -0.21 4.64
N THR A 105 8.51 -0.47 4.88
CA THR A 105 9.01 -1.35 5.96
C THR A 105 9.34 -0.61 7.25
N VAL A 106 9.39 0.74 7.23
CA VAL A 106 9.70 1.53 8.41
C VAL A 106 8.65 1.30 9.51
N GLY A 107 9.14 1.05 10.73
CA GLY A 107 8.29 0.79 11.90
C GLY A 107 7.73 -0.62 12.00
N LEU A 108 8.04 -1.53 11.08
CA LEU A 108 7.65 -2.93 11.12
C LEU A 108 8.71 -3.81 11.78
N ASP A 109 8.27 -4.73 12.63
CA ASP A 109 9.09 -5.85 13.09
C ASP A 109 9.26 -6.91 11.97
N ALA A 110 10.17 -7.87 12.18
CA ALA A 110 10.50 -8.89 11.19
C ALA A 110 9.26 -9.70 10.74
N ALA A 111 8.36 -10.03 11.66
CA ALA A 111 7.13 -10.77 11.34
C ALA A 111 6.19 -9.93 10.44
N SER A 112 6.02 -8.66 10.74
CA SER A 112 5.21 -7.74 9.94
C SER A 112 5.84 -7.44 8.58
N GLN A 113 7.18 -7.38 8.49
CA GLN A 113 7.89 -7.28 7.21
C GLN A 113 7.63 -8.51 6.33
N GLN A 114 7.57 -9.71 6.92
CA GLN A 114 7.26 -10.93 6.18
C GLN A 114 5.82 -10.91 5.63
N LEU A 115 4.83 -10.45 6.43
CA LEU A 115 3.45 -10.28 5.96
C LEU A 115 3.38 -9.33 4.76
N LEU A 116 4.11 -8.20 4.82
CA LEU A 116 4.20 -7.27 3.70
C LEU A 116 4.87 -7.93 2.48
N ALA A 117 5.96 -8.67 2.67
CA ALA A 117 6.66 -9.39 1.61
C ALA A 117 5.73 -10.39 0.89
N ASP A 118 4.91 -11.11 1.66
CA ASP A 118 3.95 -12.08 1.12
C ASP A 118 2.86 -11.38 0.29
N MET A 119 2.39 -10.22 0.74
CA MET A 119 1.43 -9.40 -0.01
C MET A 119 2.05 -8.86 -1.31
N MET A 120 3.26 -8.30 -1.23
CA MET A 120 4.00 -7.78 -2.39
C MET A 120 4.28 -8.89 -3.42
N THR A 121 4.70 -10.07 -2.94
CA THR A 121 4.97 -11.23 -3.80
C THR A 121 3.72 -11.69 -4.54
N ARG A 122 2.58 -11.80 -3.85
CA ARG A 122 1.30 -12.15 -4.49
C ARG A 122 0.88 -11.12 -5.53
N HIS A 123 1.03 -9.83 -5.21
CA HIS A 123 0.70 -8.75 -6.14
C HIS A 123 1.53 -8.84 -7.44
N LEU A 124 2.85 -9.03 -7.32
CA LEU A 124 3.75 -9.19 -8.46
C LEU A 124 3.44 -10.45 -9.27
N GLN A 125 3.14 -11.59 -8.60
CA GLN A 125 2.72 -12.83 -9.29
C GLN A 125 1.42 -12.67 -10.05
N GLY A 126 0.52 -11.80 -9.58
CA GLY A 126 -0.72 -11.41 -10.28
C GLY A 126 -0.49 -10.43 -11.45
N GLY A 127 0.77 -10.10 -11.79
CA GLY A 127 1.11 -9.16 -12.85
C GLY A 127 1.00 -7.69 -12.43
N GLY A 128 0.97 -7.41 -11.12
CA GLY A 128 1.02 -6.06 -10.58
C GLY A 128 2.41 -5.43 -10.66
N ILE A 129 2.46 -4.12 -10.48
CA ILE A 129 3.69 -3.31 -10.46
C ILE A 129 3.83 -2.67 -9.08
N ILE A 130 5.04 -2.70 -8.53
CA ILE A 130 5.37 -2.01 -7.28
C ILE A 130 6.50 -1.03 -7.57
N ILE A 131 6.29 0.23 -7.19
CA ILE A 131 7.33 1.26 -7.15
C ILE A 131 7.45 1.70 -5.69
N ALA A 132 8.62 1.49 -5.11
CA ALA A 132 8.87 1.83 -3.71
C ALA A 132 10.08 2.74 -3.57
N SER A 133 9.92 3.83 -2.79
CA SER A 133 11.03 4.58 -2.24
C SER A 133 11.45 3.95 -0.92
N THR A 134 12.73 3.65 -0.74
CA THR A 134 13.24 3.06 0.49
C THR A 134 14.75 3.25 0.59
N HIS A 135 15.25 3.37 1.81
CA HIS A 135 16.69 3.41 2.11
C HIS A 135 17.23 2.08 2.66
N ILE A 136 16.35 1.07 2.79
CA ILE A 136 16.70 -0.29 3.22
C ILE A 136 16.17 -1.30 2.20
N ASP A 137 16.82 -2.46 2.13
CA ASP A 137 16.39 -3.51 1.23
C ASP A 137 14.97 -3.98 1.56
N LEU A 138 14.15 -4.10 0.53
CA LEU A 138 12.82 -4.69 0.67
C LEU A 138 12.93 -6.22 0.80
N PRO A 139 12.05 -6.87 1.59
CA PRO A 139 12.10 -8.31 1.82
C PRO A 139 11.57 -9.13 0.62
N ILE A 140 11.77 -8.61 -0.59
CA ILE A 140 11.42 -9.24 -1.88
C ILE A 140 12.55 -9.01 -2.88
N LYS A 141 12.62 -9.87 -3.90
CA LYS A 141 13.58 -9.66 -5.00
C LYS A 141 13.06 -8.53 -5.90
N SER A 142 13.79 -7.41 -5.97
CA SER A 142 13.53 -6.33 -6.92
C SER A 142 14.02 -6.72 -8.33
N SER A 143 13.34 -6.23 -9.36
CA SER A 143 13.80 -6.36 -10.75
C SER A 143 14.80 -5.26 -11.10
N ASP A 144 14.52 -4.02 -10.69
CA ASP A 144 15.31 -2.84 -11.01
C ASP A 144 15.48 -1.92 -9.79
N ILE A 145 16.62 -1.24 -9.72
CA ILE A 145 16.90 -0.25 -8.69
C ILE A 145 17.32 1.05 -9.39
N LEU A 146 16.57 2.13 -9.11
CA LEU A 146 16.90 3.47 -9.54
C LEU A 146 17.57 4.22 -8.39
N ASP A 147 18.88 4.42 -8.52
CA ASP A 147 19.67 5.13 -7.51
C ASP A 147 19.77 6.61 -7.88
N PHE A 148 19.01 7.45 -7.18
CA PHE A 148 18.99 8.89 -7.43
C PHE A 148 20.34 9.59 -7.19
N ALA A 149 21.21 9.02 -6.36
CA ALA A 149 22.55 9.57 -6.16
C ALA A 149 23.46 9.43 -7.40
N LYS A 150 23.08 8.57 -8.35
CA LYS A 150 23.81 8.32 -9.60
C LYS A 150 23.20 9.03 -10.81
N ILE A 151 22.08 9.70 -10.63
CA ILE A 151 21.37 10.46 -11.65
C ILE A 151 21.67 11.94 -11.40
N GLY A 152 22.88 12.39 -11.71
CA GLY A 152 23.33 13.77 -11.58
C GLY A 152 24.06 14.21 -12.82
#